data_7d6a6fd6adad3eeea23c346c85950f47
#
_entry.id   7d6a6fd6adad3eeea23c346c85950f47
#
_cell.length_a   1.000
_cell.length_b   1.000
_cell.length_c   1.000
_cell.angle_alpha   90.00
_cell.angle_beta   90.00
_cell.angle_gamma   90.00
#
_symmetry.space_group_name_H-M   'P 1'
#
loop_
_entity.id
_entity.type
_entity.pdbx_description
1 polymer ?
#
loop_
_entity_poly.entity_id
_entity_poly.type
_entity_poly.pdbx_seq_one_letter_code
_entity_poly.pdbx_strand_id
1 'polypeptide(L)'
;LSQTLEQTITRLKVANNELQRDIKKKEEIDEMRKEFLSNVSHELKTPLALISGYAEGLKEVVNDDDESRNFYCDVIMDETDKMNRMVMKLLSLNHLEDGSDVLEMTRFDLTPLVRGVIDSSKLLAQKNEAAIEFDRTDSVYVSGDIYKIEEVVTNYISNAINHCTRGGTITVSYSMYSDRVRVSVFNTGEPIP
;
A
#
# COMPACT_ATOMS: atom_id res chain seq x y z
N LEU A 1 -36.78 -6.24 -45.00
CA LEU A 1 -37.20 -5.31 -43.95
C LEU A 1 -37.25 -6.01 -42.57
N SER A 2 -37.78 -7.23 -42.41
CA SER A 2 -37.83 -7.96 -41.14
C SER A 2 -36.44 -8.34 -40.60
N GLN A 3 -35.58 -8.92 -41.43
CA GLN A 3 -34.21 -9.30 -41.07
C GLN A 3 -33.34 -8.14 -40.63
N THR A 4 -33.44 -6.96 -41.28
CA THR A 4 -32.68 -5.75 -40.93
C THR A 4 -33.12 -5.21 -39.59
N LEU A 5 -34.44 -5.28 -39.30
CA LEU A 5 -35.02 -4.85 -38.03
C LEU A 5 -34.53 -5.74 -36.86
N GLU A 6 -34.57 -7.06 -37.03
CA GLU A 6 -34.06 -8.03 -36.04
C GLU A 6 -32.57 -7.85 -35.74
N GLN A 7 -31.75 -7.64 -36.76
CA GLN A 7 -30.32 -7.33 -36.61
C GLN A 7 -30.10 -6.03 -35.83
N THR A 8 -30.90 -4.99 -36.12
CA THR A 8 -30.79 -3.71 -35.41
C THR A 8 -31.20 -3.83 -33.96
N ILE A 9 -32.29 -4.58 -33.67
CA ILE A 9 -32.74 -4.85 -32.29
C ILE A 9 -31.67 -5.64 -31.53
N THR A 10 -31.05 -6.63 -32.14
CA THR A 10 -29.97 -7.41 -31.51
C THR A 10 -28.76 -6.56 -31.21
N ARG A 11 -28.32 -5.70 -32.13
CA ARG A 11 -27.24 -4.75 -31.92
C ARG A 11 -27.55 -3.76 -30.81
N LEU A 12 -28.75 -3.20 -30.75
CA LEU A 12 -29.19 -2.31 -29.67
C LEU A 12 -29.22 -3.01 -28.30
N LYS A 13 -29.63 -4.27 -28.22
CA LYS A 13 -29.57 -5.05 -26.97
C LYS A 13 -28.14 -5.27 -26.50
N VAL A 14 -27.23 -5.61 -27.42
CA VAL A 14 -25.80 -5.80 -27.09
C VAL A 14 -25.19 -4.49 -26.58
N ALA A 15 -25.39 -3.40 -27.33
CA ALA A 15 -24.87 -2.07 -26.94
C ALA A 15 -25.46 -1.58 -25.60
N ASN A 16 -26.75 -1.85 -25.35
CA ASN A 16 -27.38 -1.49 -24.07
C ASN A 16 -26.78 -2.31 -22.90
N ASN A 17 -26.55 -3.60 -23.11
CA ASN A 17 -25.92 -4.45 -22.08
C ASN A 17 -24.47 -4.03 -21.79
N GLU A 18 -23.72 -3.63 -22.81
CA GLU A 18 -22.35 -3.08 -22.64
C GLU A 18 -22.39 -1.77 -21.86
N LEU A 19 -23.28 -0.84 -22.25
CA LEU A 19 -23.47 0.43 -21.55
C LEU A 19 -23.86 0.23 -20.07
N GLN A 20 -24.74 -0.71 -19.78
CA GLN A 20 -25.14 -1.01 -18.40
C GLN A 20 -23.97 -1.58 -17.58
N ARG A 21 -23.11 -2.40 -18.18
CA ARG A 21 -21.88 -2.89 -17.52
C ARG A 21 -20.89 -1.75 -17.25
N ASP A 22 -20.73 -0.86 -18.22
CA ASP A 22 -19.82 0.29 -18.07
C ASP A 22 -20.32 1.27 -17.00
N ILE A 23 -21.62 1.54 -16.96
CA ILE A 23 -22.25 2.36 -15.91
C ILE A 23 -22.02 1.74 -14.54
N LYS A 24 -22.29 0.44 -14.38
CA LYS A 24 -22.09 -0.26 -13.11
C LYS A 24 -20.64 -0.23 -12.66
N LYS A 25 -19.69 -0.45 -13.59
CA LYS A 25 -18.27 -0.36 -13.29
C LYS A 25 -17.86 1.06 -12.86
N LYS A 26 -18.45 2.07 -13.48
CA LYS A 26 -18.18 3.47 -13.12
C LYS A 26 -18.75 3.82 -11.74
N GLU A 27 -19.94 3.34 -11.40
CA GLU A 27 -20.54 3.49 -10.08
C GLU A 27 -19.68 2.83 -8.98
N GLU A 28 -19.19 1.61 -9.22
CA GLU A 28 -18.28 0.90 -8.32
C GLU A 28 -16.97 1.68 -8.08
N ILE A 29 -16.40 2.27 -9.13
CA ILE A 29 -15.20 3.12 -9.04
C ILE A 29 -15.49 4.40 -8.24
N ASP A 30 -16.62 5.06 -8.49
CA ASP A 30 -17.01 6.28 -7.79
C ASP A 30 -17.27 6.01 -6.29
N GLU A 31 -17.83 4.86 -5.96
CA GLU A 31 -18.06 4.45 -4.57
C GLU A 31 -16.75 4.16 -3.85
N MET A 32 -15.83 3.41 -4.46
CA MET A 32 -14.48 3.18 -3.95
C MET A 32 -13.72 4.51 -3.76
N ARG A 33 -13.86 5.46 -4.67
CA ARG A 33 -13.22 6.79 -4.55
C ARG A 33 -13.76 7.60 -3.38
N LYS A 34 -15.07 7.54 -3.13
CA LYS A 34 -15.69 8.21 -1.97
C LYS A 34 -15.23 7.59 -0.66
N GLU A 35 -15.18 6.27 -0.57
CA GLU A 35 -14.71 5.54 0.59
C GLU A 35 -13.22 5.84 0.86
N PHE A 36 -12.41 5.84 -0.19
CA PHE A 36 -11.00 6.22 -0.11
C PHE A 36 -10.81 7.62 0.46
N LEU A 37 -11.51 8.64 -0.08
CA LEU A 37 -11.43 10.01 0.42
C LEU A 37 -11.91 10.15 1.88
N SER A 38 -12.93 9.40 2.25
CA SER A 38 -13.40 9.32 3.64
C SER A 38 -12.33 8.79 4.57
N ASN A 39 -11.72 7.66 4.20
CA ASN A 39 -10.67 7.00 4.98
C ASN A 39 -9.43 7.91 5.12
N VAL A 40 -8.98 8.53 4.03
CA VAL A 40 -7.89 9.52 4.06
C VAL A 40 -8.20 10.66 5.00
N SER A 41 -9.43 11.20 4.95
CA SER A 41 -9.84 12.30 5.82
C SER A 41 -9.83 11.90 7.30
N HIS A 42 -10.25 10.68 7.61
CA HIS A 42 -10.21 10.14 8.97
C HIS A 42 -8.78 9.92 9.44
N GLU A 43 -7.93 9.35 8.60
CA GLU A 43 -6.53 9.09 8.94
C GLU A 43 -5.67 10.35 9.09
N LEU A 44 -6.01 11.45 8.39
CA LEU A 44 -5.38 12.75 8.57
C LEU A 44 -5.87 13.49 9.83
N LYS A 45 -7.11 13.27 10.24
CA LYS A 45 -7.72 13.98 11.37
C LYS A 45 -7.09 13.62 12.70
N THR A 46 -6.71 12.36 12.88
CA THR A 46 -6.11 11.85 14.13
C THR A 46 -4.74 12.48 14.42
N PRO A 47 -3.73 12.41 13.52
CA PRO A 47 -2.44 13.05 13.75
C PRO A 47 -2.57 14.57 13.90
N LEU A 48 -3.46 15.21 13.12
CA LEU A 48 -3.69 16.64 13.24
C LEU A 48 -4.23 17.04 14.62
N ALA A 49 -5.15 16.26 15.19
CA ALA A 49 -5.67 16.50 16.52
C ALA A 49 -4.58 16.32 17.60
N LEU A 50 -3.71 15.32 17.46
CA LEU A 50 -2.57 15.11 18.35
C LEU A 50 -1.58 16.27 18.28
N ILE A 51 -1.17 16.68 17.07
CA ILE A 51 -0.28 17.83 16.88
C ILE A 51 -0.87 19.08 17.53
N SER A 52 -2.17 19.37 17.29
CA SER A 52 -2.83 20.53 17.89
C SER A 52 -2.86 20.46 19.42
N GLY A 53 -3.22 19.29 19.98
CA GLY A 53 -3.30 19.13 21.44
C GLY A 53 -1.94 19.27 22.13
N TYR A 54 -0.88 18.66 21.58
CA TYR A 54 0.47 18.79 22.13
C TYR A 54 1.05 20.18 21.93
N ALA A 55 0.74 20.86 20.83
CA ALA A 55 1.12 22.26 20.61
C ALA A 55 0.41 23.21 21.58
N GLU A 56 -0.86 22.97 21.90
CA GLU A 56 -1.58 23.72 22.97
C GLU A 56 -0.95 23.45 24.33
N GLY A 57 -0.64 22.19 24.66
CA GLY A 57 0.06 21.83 25.89
C GLY A 57 1.41 22.55 26.05
N LEU A 58 2.19 22.68 24.97
CA LEU A 58 3.43 23.46 24.97
C LEU A 58 3.21 24.93 25.30
N LYS A 59 2.07 25.50 24.94
CA LYS A 59 1.75 26.92 25.22
C LYS A 59 1.30 27.15 26.67
N GLU A 60 0.62 26.19 27.27
CA GLU A 60 -0.12 26.45 28.54
C GLU A 60 0.62 26.01 29.79
N VAL A 61 1.36 24.90 29.78
CA VAL A 61 1.75 24.22 31.03
C VAL A 61 3.23 23.88 31.15
N VAL A 62 3.98 23.82 30.07
CA VAL A 62 5.27 23.08 30.06
C VAL A 62 6.51 24.02 30.07
N ASN A 63 6.35 25.25 30.51
CA ASN A 63 7.46 26.21 30.51
C ASN A 63 8.59 25.87 31.52
N ASP A 64 8.36 24.98 32.48
CA ASP A 64 9.29 24.69 33.58
C ASP A 64 9.87 23.26 33.58
N ASP A 65 9.40 22.36 32.68
CA ASP A 65 9.87 20.97 32.60
C ASP A 65 10.39 20.64 31.17
N ASP A 66 11.71 20.57 31.07
CA ASP A 66 12.41 20.26 29.81
C ASP A 66 12.08 18.87 29.27
N GLU A 67 11.82 17.88 30.13
CA GLU A 67 11.53 16.51 29.73
C GLU A 67 10.13 16.43 29.07
N SER A 68 9.14 17.01 29.68
CA SER A 68 7.78 17.09 29.11
C SER A 68 7.74 17.90 27.81
N ARG A 69 8.51 18.99 27.75
CA ARG A 69 8.62 19.81 26.53
C ARG A 69 9.23 19.01 25.38
N ASN A 70 10.32 18.28 25.63
CA ASN A 70 10.95 17.44 24.61
C ASN A 70 10.02 16.33 24.16
N PHE A 71 9.33 15.65 25.08
CA PHE A 71 8.33 14.62 24.75
C PHE A 71 7.23 15.18 23.85
N TYR A 72 6.69 16.38 24.14
CA TYR A 72 5.64 16.99 23.30
C TYR A 72 6.17 17.35 21.91
N CYS A 73 7.38 17.86 21.81
CA CYS A 73 8.02 18.11 20.52
C CYS A 73 8.23 16.83 19.72
N ASP A 74 8.70 15.76 20.35
CA ASP A 74 8.91 14.46 19.71
C ASP A 74 7.61 13.90 19.14
N VAL A 75 6.52 13.96 19.91
CA VAL A 75 5.20 13.50 19.41
C VAL A 75 4.73 14.33 18.22
N ILE A 76 4.90 15.66 18.25
CA ILE A 76 4.54 16.53 17.13
C ILE A 76 5.36 16.17 15.88
N MET A 77 6.65 15.93 16.04
CA MET A 77 7.53 15.54 14.94
C MET A 77 7.13 14.18 14.36
N ASP A 78 6.89 13.19 15.20
CA ASP A 78 6.49 11.84 14.78
C ASP A 78 5.17 11.85 14.00
N GLU A 79 4.16 12.60 14.48
CA GLU A 79 2.87 12.70 13.78
C GLU A 79 2.98 13.50 12.47
N THR A 80 3.86 14.52 12.43
CA THR A 80 4.15 15.27 11.19
C THR A 80 4.81 14.36 10.14
N ASP A 81 5.78 13.53 10.54
CA ASP A 81 6.43 12.57 9.65
C ASP A 81 5.44 11.51 9.13
N LYS A 82 4.51 11.08 9.97
CA LYS A 82 3.42 10.18 9.59
C LYS A 82 2.51 10.79 8.53
N MET A 83 2.11 12.05 8.72
CA MET A 83 1.32 12.79 7.74
C MET A 83 2.09 12.97 6.42
N ASN A 84 3.37 13.29 6.47
CA ASN A 84 4.19 13.44 5.26
C ASN A 84 4.28 12.13 4.47
N ARG A 85 4.52 11.01 5.12
CA ARG A 85 4.49 9.68 4.47
C ARG A 85 3.13 9.39 3.83
N MET A 86 2.03 9.76 4.49
CA MET A 86 0.67 9.57 3.95
C MET A 86 0.44 10.43 2.71
N VAL A 87 0.83 11.70 2.73
CA VAL A 87 0.73 12.60 1.56
C VAL A 87 1.54 12.07 0.38
N MET A 88 2.76 11.58 0.62
CA MET A 88 3.59 10.99 -0.44
C MET A 88 2.95 9.74 -1.05
N LYS A 89 2.32 8.88 -0.24
CA LYS A 89 1.56 7.72 -0.76
C LYS A 89 0.36 8.15 -1.62
N LEU A 90 -0.35 9.21 -1.22
CA LEU A 90 -1.47 9.74 -1.99
C LEU A 90 -1.03 10.32 -3.34
N LEU A 91 0.11 11.03 -3.35
CA LEU A 91 0.68 11.57 -4.59
C LEU A 91 1.11 10.44 -5.54
N SER A 92 1.77 9.41 -5.02
CA SER A 92 2.13 8.22 -5.83
C SER A 92 0.90 7.54 -6.43
N LEU A 93 -0.21 7.47 -5.70
CA LEU A 93 -1.45 6.88 -6.19
C LEU A 93 -2.05 7.69 -7.36
N ASN A 94 -2.06 9.03 -7.26
CA ASN A 94 -2.54 9.90 -8.33
C ASN A 94 -1.72 9.75 -9.62
N HIS A 95 -0.39 9.61 -9.51
CA HIS A 95 0.48 9.40 -10.68
C HIS A 95 0.21 8.05 -11.37
N LEU A 96 -0.17 7.01 -10.61
CA LEU A 96 -0.55 5.71 -11.17
C LEU A 96 -1.90 5.74 -11.90
N GLU A 97 -2.88 6.52 -11.40
CA GLU A 97 -4.20 6.66 -12.04
C GLU A 97 -4.13 7.43 -13.36
N ASP A 98 -3.28 8.44 -13.46
CA ASP A 98 -3.10 9.25 -14.69
C ASP A 98 -2.36 8.50 -15.81
N GLY A 99 -1.81 7.30 -15.54
CA GLY A 99 -1.07 6.50 -16.52
C GLY A 99 0.17 7.20 -17.08
N SER A 100 0.63 8.26 -16.43
CA SER A 100 1.77 9.09 -16.85
C SER A 100 3.12 8.48 -16.46
N ASP A 101 3.13 7.50 -15.58
CA ASP A 101 4.37 6.79 -15.19
C ASP A 101 4.85 5.89 -16.33
N VAL A 102 5.88 6.31 -17.01
CA VAL A 102 6.61 5.46 -17.98
C VAL A 102 7.40 4.44 -17.19
N LEU A 103 6.93 3.17 -17.19
CA LEU A 103 7.62 2.09 -16.51
C LEU A 103 8.98 1.82 -17.18
N GLU A 104 10.04 1.84 -16.40
CA GLU A 104 11.39 1.46 -16.83
C GLU A 104 11.56 -0.06 -16.79
N MET A 105 11.07 -0.73 -17.81
CA MET A 105 11.12 -2.19 -17.90
C MET A 105 12.54 -2.69 -18.13
N THR A 106 13.13 -3.32 -17.10
CA THR A 106 14.46 -3.93 -17.13
C THR A 106 14.41 -5.40 -16.72
N ARG A 107 15.41 -6.18 -17.15
CA ARG A 107 15.61 -7.55 -16.68
C ARG A 107 16.57 -7.54 -15.51
N PHE A 108 16.12 -8.02 -14.35
CA PHE A 108 16.91 -8.04 -13.13
C PHE A 108 16.70 -9.34 -12.32
N ASP A 109 17.57 -9.58 -11.36
CA ASP A 109 17.44 -10.69 -10.39
C ASP A 109 16.56 -10.25 -9.22
N LEU A 110 15.44 -10.95 -9.04
CA LEU A 110 14.45 -10.68 -8.00
C LEU A 110 14.95 -11.07 -6.60
N THR A 111 15.81 -12.09 -6.50
CA THR A 111 16.26 -12.63 -5.20
C THR A 111 17.07 -11.63 -4.38
N PRO A 112 18.09 -10.93 -4.90
CA PRO A 112 18.80 -9.90 -4.15
C PRO A 112 17.91 -8.70 -3.81
N LEU A 113 16.95 -8.32 -4.67
CA LEU A 113 16.00 -7.25 -4.37
C LEU A 113 15.15 -7.59 -3.16
N VAL A 114 14.49 -8.75 -3.14
CA VAL A 114 13.66 -9.18 -2.02
C VAL A 114 14.48 -9.33 -0.74
N ARG A 115 15.70 -9.85 -0.83
CA ARG A 115 16.62 -9.95 0.30
C ARG A 115 17.00 -8.58 0.86
N GLY A 116 17.28 -7.59 0.01
CA GLY A 116 17.56 -6.21 0.41
C GLY A 116 16.40 -5.58 1.19
N VAL A 117 15.17 -5.78 0.72
CA VAL A 117 13.96 -5.31 1.42
C VAL A 117 13.79 -6.01 2.77
N ILE A 118 14.02 -7.31 2.83
CA ILE A 118 13.98 -8.06 4.10
C ILE A 118 15.03 -7.52 5.08
N ASP A 119 16.26 -7.33 4.60
CA ASP A 119 17.36 -6.85 5.44
C ASP A 119 17.08 -5.45 5.99
N SER A 120 16.53 -4.55 5.20
CA SER A 120 16.12 -3.20 5.64
C SER A 120 14.94 -3.22 6.62
N SER A 121 14.09 -4.25 6.55
CA SER A 121 12.92 -4.42 7.42
C SER A 121 13.21 -5.14 8.74
N LYS A 122 14.42 -5.71 8.92
CA LYS A 122 14.78 -6.51 10.11
C LYS A 122 14.59 -5.76 11.42
N LEU A 123 14.97 -4.49 11.48
CA LEU A 123 14.83 -3.70 12.71
C LEU A 123 13.35 -3.51 13.09
N LEU A 124 12.50 -3.27 12.09
CA LEU A 124 11.05 -3.15 12.31
C LEU A 124 10.44 -4.49 12.76
N ALA A 125 10.85 -5.59 12.14
CA ALA A 125 10.40 -6.93 12.52
C ALA A 125 10.83 -7.27 13.95
N GLN A 126 12.07 -6.99 14.36
CA GLN A 126 12.55 -7.18 15.72
C GLN A 126 11.76 -6.35 16.74
N LYS A 127 11.44 -5.10 16.42
CA LYS A 127 10.62 -4.23 17.29
C LYS A 127 9.21 -4.81 17.51
N ASN A 128 8.67 -5.52 16.52
CA ASN A 128 7.37 -6.20 16.60
C ASN A 128 7.49 -7.68 17.03
N GLU A 129 8.68 -8.12 17.45
CA GLU A 129 8.95 -9.51 17.88
C GLU A 129 8.60 -10.53 16.78
N ALA A 130 8.69 -10.17 15.49
CA ALA A 130 8.40 -11.03 14.35
C ALA A 130 9.70 -11.57 13.72
N ALA A 131 9.70 -12.83 13.28
CA ALA A 131 10.77 -13.42 12.50
C ALA A 131 10.42 -13.41 11.02
N ILE A 132 11.39 -13.06 10.14
CA ILE A 132 11.19 -13.13 8.68
C ILE A 132 12.03 -14.28 8.14
N GLU A 133 11.38 -15.23 7.46
CA GLU A 133 11.99 -16.39 6.83
C GLU A 133 11.98 -16.25 5.30
N PHE A 134 13.14 -16.40 4.69
CA PHE A 134 13.32 -16.39 3.25
C PHE A 134 14.50 -17.28 2.85
N ASP A 135 14.23 -18.50 2.46
CA ASP A 135 15.24 -19.56 2.24
C ASP A 135 15.80 -19.58 0.81
N ARG A 136 15.35 -18.70 -0.10
CA ARG A 136 15.82 -18.66 -1.48
C ARG A 136 17.22 -18.07 -1.58
N THR A 137 18.09 -18.80 -2.28
CA THR A 137 19.47 -18.39 -2.59
C THR A 137 19.74 -18.37 -4.10
N ASP A 138 18.92 -19.06 -4.89
CA ASP A 138 19.00 -19.12 -6.34
C ASP A 138 18.56 -17.81 -7.00
N SER A 139 19.20 -17.45 -8.11
CA SER A 139 18.84 -16.28 -8.91
C SER A 139 17.53 -16.52 -9.66
N VAL A 140 16.61 -15.56 -9.57
CA VAL A 140 15.33 -15.57 -10.27
C VAL A 140 15.20 -14.30 -11.11
N TYR A 141 15.40 -14.43 -12.43
CA TYR A 141 15.33 -13.29 -13.34
C TYR A 141 13.91 -13.00 -13.78
N VAL A 142 13.51 -11.74 -13.63
CA VAL A 142 12.21 -11.21 -14.05
C VAL A 142 12.38 -9.96 -14.90
N SER A 143 11.35 -9.58 -15.66
CA SER A 143 11.28 -8.31 -16.36
C SER A 143 10.26 -7.42 -15.70
N GLY A 144 10.64 -6.20 -15.35
CA GLY A 144 9.78 -5.23 -14.66
C GLY A 144 10.53 -3.95 -14.37
N ASP A 145 9.82 -3.00 -13.76
CA ASP A 145 10.41 -1.81 -13.17
C ASP A 145 10.91 -2.17 -11.76
N ILE A 146 12.22 -2.12 -11.58
CA ILE A 146 12.90 -2.56 -10.34
C ILE A 146 12.43 -1.73 -9.12
N TYR A 147 12.24 -0.42 -9.29
CA TYR A 147 11.84 0.48 -8.20
C TYR A 147 10.39 0.24 -7.78
N LYS A 148 9.50 0.06 -8.77
CA LYS A 148 8.09 -0.25 -8.50
C LYS A 148 7.91 -1.62 -7.86
N ILE A 149 8.69 -2.61 -8.28
CA ILE A 149 8.65 -3.95 -7.66
C ILE A 149 9.22 -3.91 -6.24
N GLU A 150 10.29 -3.16 -5.99
CA GLU A 150 10.82 -2.94 -4.64
C GLU A 150 9.79 -2.29 -3.72
N GLU A 151 9.08 -1.26 -4.22
CA GLU A 151 7.99 -0.60 -3.48
C GLU A 151 6.86 -1.57 -3.13
N VAL A 152 6.45 -2.40 -4.08
CA VAL A 152 5.41 -3.44 -3.86
C VAL A 152 5.87 -4.44 -2.79
N VAL A 153 7.09 -4.97 -2.90
CA VAL A 153 7.63 -5.95 -1.93
C VAL A 153 7.75 -5.32 -0.54
N THR A 154 8.22 -4.06 -0.46
CA THR A 154 8.31 -3.30 0.80
C THR A 154 6.93 -3.15 1.46
N ASN A 155 5.91 -2.82 0.69
CA ASN A 155 4.55 -2.67 1.19
C ASN A 155 4.00 -4.00 1.73
N TYR A 156 4.20 -5.13 1.02
CA TYR A 156 3.75 -6.44 1.50
C TYR A 156 4.48 -6.88 2.77
N ILE A 157 5.80 -6.71 2.84
CA ILE A 157 6.59 -7.07 4.03
C ILE A 157 6.22 -6.17 5.22
N SER A 158 6.08 -4.87 5.02
CA SER A 158 5.66 -3.93 6.06
C SER A 158 4.26 -4.27 6.60
N ASN A 159 3.31 -4.58 5.73
CA ASN A 159 1.98 -5.03 6.14
C ASN A 159 2.04 -6.35 6.93
N ALA A 160 2.83 -7.31 6.45
CA ALA A 160 3.01 -8.56 7.16
C ALA A 160 3.59 -8.37 8.56
N ILE A 161 4.56 -7.45 8.74
CA ILE A 161 5.14 -7.13 10.04
C ILE A 161 4.09 -6.49 10.97
N ASN A 162 3.31 -5.54 10.46
CA ASN A 162 2.31 -4.81 11.25
C ASN A 162 1.13 -5.70 11.69
N HIS A 163 0.81 -6.75 10.91
CA HIS A 163 -0.29 -7.68 11.19
C HIS A 163 0.17 -9.04 11.72
N CYS A 164 1.47 -9.22 11.94
CA CYS A 164 2.00 -10.43 12.55
C CYS A 164 1.70 -10.47 14.05
N THR A 165 1.35 -11.64 14.56
CA THR A 165 1.26 -11.81 16.02
C THR A 165 2.65 -11.69 16.65
N ARG A 166 2.73 -11.22 17.89
CA ARG A 166 4.01 -11.17 18.64
C ARG A 166 4.62 -12.56 18.75
N GLY A 167 5.91 -12.68 18.48
CA GLY A 167 6.59 -13.96 18.40
C GLY A 167 6.24 -14.79 17.14
N GLY A 168 5.52 -14.20 16.19
CA GLY A 168 5.09 -14.87 14.98
C GLY A 168 6.14 -14.88 13.87
N THR A 169 5.80 -15.55 12.77
CA THR A 169 6.68 -15.73 11.62
C THR A 169 6.07 -15.16 10.35
N ILE A 170 6.91 -14.50 9.56
CA ILE A 170 6.60 -14.01 8.23
C ILE A 170 7.40 -14.83 7.24
N THR A 171 6.73 -15.55 6.35
CA THR A 171 7.39 -16.39 5.34
C THR A 171 7.26 -15.75 3.97
N VAL A 172 8.40 -15.48 3.32
CA VAL A 172 8.47 -15.03 1.94
C VAL A 172 8.84 -16.18 1.05
N SER A 173 8.09 -16.42 -0.01
CA SER A 173 8.30 -17.57 -0.91
C SER A 173 8.01 -17.23 -2.37
N TYR A 174 8.58 -18.03 -3.29
CA TYR A 174 8.34 -17.93 -4.73
C TYR A 174 7.64 -19.18 -5.25
N SER A 175 6.66 -18.98 -6.13
CA SER A 175 6.11 -20.03 -6.98
C SER A 175 6.43 -19.71 -8.44
N MET A 176 7.15 -20.61 -9.10
CA MET A 176 7.59 -20.47 -10.48
C MET A 176 6.52 -21.02 -11.43
N TYR A 177 6.15 -20.22 -12.43
CA TYR A 177 5.28 -20.62 -13.53
C TYR A 177 6.06 -20.46 -14.85
N SER A 178 5.51 -20.93 -15.95
CA SER A 178 6.18 -20.88 -17.26
C SER A 178 6.44 -19.45 -17.75
N ASP A 179 5.60 -18.51 -17.40
CA ASP A 179 5.59 -17.11 -17.88
C ASP A 179 5.69 -16.06 -16.78
N ARG A 180 5.66 -16.48 -15.51
CA ARG A 180 5.62 -15.56 -14.37
C ARG A 180 6.16 -16.18 -13.09
N VAL A 181 6.56 -15.31 -12.16
CA VAL A 181 6.91 -15.65 -10.78
C VAL A 181 5.88 -15.04 -9.86
N ARG A 182 5.35 -15.84 -8.95
CA ARG A 182 4.53 -15.35 -7.84
C ARG A 182 5.39 -15.21 -6.61
N VAL A 183 5.48 -13.99 -6.07
CA VAL A 183 6.00 -13.75 -4.72
C VAL A 183 4.85 -13.83 -3.75
N SER A 184 5.00 -14.59 -2.68
CA SER A 184 4.00 -14.71 -1.62
C SER A 184 4.62 -14.30 -0.31
N VAL A 185 3.93 -13.44 0.43
CA VAL A 185 4.29 -13.03 1.78
C VAL A 185 3.17 -13.50 2.70
N PHE A 186 3.49 -14.41 3.60
CA PHE A 186 2.55 -14.96 4.58
C PHE A 186 2.98 -14.51 5.96
N ASN A 187 2.04 -14.19 6.83
CA ASN A 187 2.29 -13.90 8.24
C ASN A 187 1.34 -14.69 9.14
N THR A 188 1.83 -15.07 10.31
CA THR A 188 1.01 -15.59 11.38
C THR A 188 0.32 -14.42 12.08
N GLY A 189 -1.00 -14.30 11.93
CA GLY A 189 -1.78 -13.20 12.47
C GLY A 189 -3.25 -13.32 12.09
N GLU A 190 -4.03 -12.33 12.49
CA GLU A 190 -5.42 -12.27 12.06
C GLU A 190 -5.50 -12.01 10.55
N PRO A 191 -6.41 -12.68 9.83
CA PRO A 191 -6.59 -12.43 8.41
C PRO A 191 -7.06 -10.99 8.20
N ILE A 192 -6.55 -10.37 7.14
CA ILE A 192 -6.98 -9.03 6.72
C ILE A 192 -8.45 -9.16 6.26
N PRO A 193 -9.37 -8.36 6.81
CA PRO A 193 -10.80 -8.43 6.48
C PRO A 193 -11.11 -8.07 5.02
#